data_ad78d7ebdfe83c21d4ae540f2668d5df
#
_entry.id   ad78d7ebdfe83c21d4ae540f2668d5df
#
_cell.length_a   1.000
_cell.length_b   1.000
_cell.length_c   1.000
_cell.angle_alpha   90.00
_cell.angle_beta   90.00
_cell.angle_gamma   90.00
#
_symmetry.space_group_name_H-M   'P 1'
#
loop_
_entity.id
_entity.type
_entity.pdbx_description
1 polymer ?
#
loop_
_entity_poly.entity_id
_entity_poly.type
_entity_poly.pdbx_seq_one_letter_code
_entity_poly.pdbx_strand_id
1 'polypeptide(L)'
;MKEARIWLELVTSLPTENATERMRAWRALKATGAAVLRDGVYVLPDRPDLEEVLARLAGEIDEAGGSAHVLRVEARDVEQAQALCGLFDRTKDYAELAREIAGARPAASAQDPAALRRQMRALRRQYEALAAIDFYPGEARAQVESALTEAETAAEEILEPGEPRAAKGPIPRLDRAQYRKRVWATRKAPWVDRLACAWL
;
A
#
# COMPACT_ATOMS: atom_id res chain seq x y z
N MET A 1 -4.05 18.06 12.25
CA MET A 1 -4.00 17.99 10.77
C MET A 1 -4.27 19.37 10.21
N LYS A 2 -3.41 19.90 9.31
CA LYS A 2 -3.80 21.09 8.53
C LYS A 2 -4.93 20.65 7.61
N GLU A 3 -6.11 21.23 7.78
CA GLU A 3 -7.25 20.96 6.91
C GLU A 3 -6.87 21.40 5.50
N ALA A 4 -6.95 20.49 4.54
CA ALA A 4 -6.78 20.86 3.13
C ALA A 4 -7.94 21.78 2.74
N ARG A 5 -7.63 23.01 2.32
CA ARG A 5 -8.66 23.97 1.88
C ARG A 5 -8.82 24.00 0.38
N ILE A 6 -7.81 23.52 -0.35
CA ILE A 6 -7.76 23.56 -1.81
C ILE A 6 -7.80 22.13 -2.33
N TRP A 7 -8.58 21.92 -3.39
CA TRP A 7 -8.85 20.64 -4.00
C TRP A 7 -8.72 20.75 -5.51
N LEU A 8 -8.39 19.64 -6.15
CA LEU A 8 -8.51 19.48 -7.59
C LEU A 8 -9.87 18.86 -7.88
N GLU A 9 -10.62 19.47 -8.78
CA GLU A 9 -11.91 18.97 -9.25
C GLU A 9 -11.83 18.69 -10.74
N LEU A 10 -12.20 17.48 -11.15
CA LEU A 10 -12.39 17.13 -12.55
C LEU A 10 -13.89 17.09 -12.84
N VAL A 11 -14.34 17.98 -13.71
CA VAL A 11 -15.70 17.95 -14.26
C VAL A 11 -15.63 17.36 -15.65
N THR A 12 -16.35 16.26 -15.91
CA THR A 12 -16.26 15.56 -17.19
C THR A 12 -17.64 15.15 -17.70
N SER A 13 -17.78 15.14 -19.03
CA SER A 13 -18.91 14.59 -19.73
C SER A 13 -18.41 13.78 -20.93
N LEU A 14 -18.88 12.55 -21.05
CA LEU A 14 -18.59 11.68 -22.17
C LEU A 14 -19.90 11.25 -22.84
N PRO A 15 -19.98 11.20 -24.20
CA PRO A 15 -21.14 10.72 -24.91
C PRO A 15 -21.51 9.31 -24.46
N THR A 16 -22.83 9.06 -24.36
CA THR A 16 -23.38 7.75 -23.91
C THR A 16 -22.94 6.59 -24.81
N GLU A 17 -22.66 6.87 -26.06
CA GLU A 17 -22.25 5.89 -27.07
C GLU A 17 -20.83 5.36 -26.84
N ASN A 18 -19.97 6.11 -26.15
CA ASN A 18 -18.57 5.74 -25.86
C ASN A 18 -18.43 4.99 -24.52
N ALA A 19 -19.15 3.88 -24.33
CA ALA A 19 -19.13 3.10 -23.09
C ALA A 19 -17.73 2.61 -22.71
N THR A 20 -16.90 2.24 -23.69
CA THR A 20 -15.52 1.77 -23.48
C THR A 20 -14.65 2.87 -22.90
N GLU A 21 -14.68 4.07 -23.48
CA GLU A 21 -13.87 5.21 -23.02
C GLU A 21 -14.34 5.71 -21.64
N ARG A 22 -15.65 5.72 -21.39
CA ARG A 22 -16.16 6.00 -20.03
C ARG A 22 -15.63 5.04 -19.00
N MET A 23 -15.64 3.74 -19.31
CA MET A 23 -15.11 2.72 -18.38
C MET A 23 -13.60 2.86 -18.19
N ARG A 24 -12.88 3.22 -19.24
CA ARG A 24 -11.43 3.48 -19.17
C ARG A 24 -11.14 4.69 -18.27
N ALA A 25 -11.79 5.83 -18.52
CA ALA A 25 -11.65 7.04 -17.73
C ALA A 25 -12.05 6.79 -16.25
N TRP A 26 -13.16 6.10 -16.02
CA TRP A 26 -13.61 5.75 -14.67
C TRP A 26 -12.59 4.87 -13.93
N ARG A 27 -12.03 3.84 -14.59
CA ARG A 27 -10.99 2.98 -13.98
C ARG A 27 -9.73 3.78 -13.66
N ALA A 28 -9.31 4.66 -14.56
CA ALA A 28 -8.15 5.52 -14.35
C ALA A 28 -8.38 6.45 -13.15
N LEU A 29 -9.53 7.10 -13.05
CA LEU A 29 -9.90 7.96 -11.92
C LEU A 29 -9.98 7.16 -10.62
N LYS A 30 -10.58 5.98 -10.63
CA LYS A 30 -10.62 5.11 -9.46
C LYS A 30 -9.21 4.72 -8.99
N ALA A 31 -8.29 4.45 -9.92
CA ALA A 31 -6.91 4.11 -9.61
C ALA A 31 -6.13 5.28 -8.98
N THR A 32 -6.51 6.53 -9.23
CA THR A 32 -5.94 7.70 -8.55
C THR A 32 -6.45 7.89 -7.12
N GLY A 33 -7.47 7.15 -6.70
CA GLY A 33 -8.15 7.36 -5.43
C GLY A 33 -9.14 8.53 -5.43
N ALA A 34 -9.50 9.07 -6.61
CA ALA A 34 -10.45 10.18 -6.73
C ALA A 34 -11.80 9.85 -6.07
N ALA A 35 -12.30 10.78 -5.28
CA ALA A 35 -13.64 10.72 -4.72
C ALA A 35 -14.67 11.21 -5.73
N VAL A 36 -15.84 10.57 -5.77
CA VAL A 36 -16.95 10.92 -6.64
C VAL A 36 -17.90 11.82 -5.85
N LEU A 37 -18.05 13.08 -6.26
CA LEU A 37 -19.08 13.97 -5.69
C LEU A 37 -20.44 13.68 -6.29
N ARG A 38 -20.48 13.50 -7.60
CA ARG A 38 -21.64 13.09 -8.40
C ARG A 38 -21.13 12.53 -9.73
N ASP A 39 -22.02 11.98 -10.52
CA ASP A 39 -21.70 11.52 -11.87
C ASP A 39 -21.03 12.65 -12.70
N GLY A 40 -19.86 12.35 -13.24
CA GLY A 40 -19.05 13.31 -14.00
C GLY A 40 -18.28 14.35 -13.17
N VAL A 41 -18.32 14.29 -11.82
CA VAL A 41 -17.58 15.22 -10.96
C VAL A 41 -16.76 14.47 -9.93
N TYR A 42 -15.44 14.62 -10.01
CA TYR A 42 -14.45 13.92 -9.21
C TYR A 42 -13.57 14.90 -8.46
N VAL A 43 -13.17 14.56 -7.26
CA VAL A 43 -12.33 15.39 -6.40
C VAL A 43 -11.09 14.63 -5.97
N LEU A 44 -9.97 15.36 -5.88
CA LEU A 44 -8.69 14.91 -5.33
C LEU A 44 -8.07 16.02 -4.47
N PRO A 45 -7.18 15.68 -3.52
CA PRO A 45 -6.37 16.69 -2.84
C PRO A 45 -5.51 17.49 -3.83
N ASP A 46 -5.28 18.78 -3.55
CA ASP A 46 -4.40 19.63 -4.37
C ASP A 46 -2.93 19.21 -4.20
N ARG A 47 -2.47 18.38 -5.15
CA ARG A 47 -1.11 17.87 -5.23
C ARG A 47 -0.62 17.92 -6.67
N PRO A 48 0.64 18.34 -6.94
CA PRO A 48 1.17 18.46 -8.30
C PRO A 48 1.12 17.18 -9.11
N ASP A 49 1.44 16.03 -8.48
CA ASP A 49 1.41 14.71 -9.12
C ASP A 49 0.00 14.30 -9.56
N LEU A 50 -1.03 14.65 -8.77
CA LEU A 50 -2.43 14.38 -9.09
C LEU A 50 -2.96 15.36 -10.15
N GLU A 51 -2.51 16.62 -10.14
CA GLU A 51 -2.86 17.61 -11.16
C GLU A 51 -2.39 17.16 -12.55
N GLU A 52 -1.15 16.68 -12.67
CA GLU A 52 -0.61 16.13 -13.93
C GLU A 52 -1.43 14.94 -14.44
N VAL A 53 -1.82 14.03 -13.53
CA VAL A 53 -2.65 12.87 -13.90
C VAL A 53 -4.02 13.32 -14.38
N LEU A 54 -4.67 14.26 -13.68
CA LEU A 54 -5.98 14.78 -14.09
C LEU A 54 -5.92 15.53 -15.41
N ALA A 55 -4.86 16.34 -15.64
CA ALA A 55 -4.67 17.05 -16.91
C ALA A 55 -4.53 16.09 -18.09
N ARG A 56 -3.77 15.00 -17.92
CA ARG A 56 -3.66 13.95 -18.93
C ARG A 56 -5.00 13.26 -19.19
N LEU A 57 -5.73 12.88 -18.14
CA LEU A 57 -7.04 12.24 -18.27
C LEU A 57 -8.06 13.16 -18.95
N ALA A 58 -8.02 14.46 -18.65
CA ALA A 58 -8.87 15.45 -19.33
C ALA A 58 -8.59 15.48 -20.84
N GLY A 59 -7.32 15.49 -21.25
CA GLY A 59 -6.94 15.41 -22.66
C GLY A 59 -7.45 14.12 -23.34
N GLU A 60 -7.29 12.97 -22.68
CA GLU A 60 -7.80 11.68 -23.23
C GLU A 60 -9.32 11.68 -23.37
N ILE A 61 -10.05 12.34 -22.47
CA ILE A 61 -11.52 12.48 -22.55
C ILE A 61 -11.92 13.40 -23.70
N ASP A 62 -11.23 14.54 -23.88
CA ASP A 62 -11.50 15.47 -24.97
C ASP A 62 -11.23 14.81 -26.34
N GLU A 63 -10.12 14.07 -26.48
CA GLU A 63 -9.79 13.29 -27.70
C GLU A 63 -10.85 12.22 -28.01
N ALA A 64 -11.49 11.66 -26.97
CA ALA A 64 -12.59 10.70 -27.13
C ALA A 64 -13.94 11.35 -27.49
N GLY A 65 -13.96 12.66 -27.73
CA GLY A 65 -15.17 13.42 -28.08
C GLY A 65 -16.05 13.79 -26.88
N GLY A 66 -15.47 13.73 -25.67
CA GLY A 66 -16.08 14.25 -24.44
C GLY A 66 -15.71 15.70 -24.19
N SER A 67 -15.94 16.12 -22.97
CA SER A 67 -15.38 17.39 -22.43
C SER A 67 -14.91 17.17 -21.00
N ALA A 68 -13.76 17.75 -20.65
CA ALA A 68 -13.20 17.65 -19.33
C ALA A 68 -12.52 18.94 -18.88
N HIS A 69 -12.75 19.35 -17.65
CA HIS A 69 -12.15 20.55 -17.06
C HIS A 69 -11.55 20.21 -15.72
N VAL A 70 -10.27 20.48 -15.55
CA VAL A 70 -9.58 20.42 -14.26
C VAL A 70 -9.64 21.80 -13.62
N LEU A 71 -10.23 21.85 -12.45
CA LEU A 71 -10.43 23.08 -11.68
C LEU A 71 -9.69 22.95 -10.35
N ARG A 72 -9.18 24.08 -9.86
CA ARG A 72 -8.68 24.18 -8.49
C ARG A 72 -9.73 24.93 -7.68
N VAL A 73 -10.31 24.25 -6.69
CA VAL A 73 -11.44 24.75 -5.92
C VAL A 73 -11.07 24.88 -4.44
N GLU A 74 -11.58 25.92 -3.80
CA GLU A 74 -11.41 26.12 -2.37
C GLU A 74 -12.70 25.77 -1.64
N ALA A 75 -12.59 25.03 -0.51
CA ALA A 75 -13.71 24.78 0.36
C ALA A 75 -14.22 26.09 0.97
N ARG A 76 -15.52 26.32 0.91
CA ARG A 76 -16.19 27.54 1.37
C ARG A 76 -15.94 27.80 2.86
N ASP A 77 -15.90 26.74 3.67
CA ASP A 77 -15.76 26.78 5.12
C ASP A 77 -15.12 25.47 5.65
N VAL A 78 -14.86 25.43 6.94
CA VAL A 78 -14.24 24.28 7.61
C VAL A 78 -15.12 23.03 7.53
N GLU A 79 -16.44 23.18 7.63
CA GLU A 79 -17.37 22.05 7.57
C GLU A 79 -17.32 21.38 6.19
N GLN A 80 -17.32 22.18 5.13
CA GLN A 80 -17.16 21.63 3.77
C GLN A 80 -15.78 21.00 3.56
N ALA A 81 -14.71 21.59 4.09
CA ALA A 81 -13.38 20.99 4.03
C ALA A 81 -13.33 19.61 4.72
N GLN A 82 -13.95 19.49 5.89
CA GLN A 82 -14.04 18.23 6.61
C GLN A 82 -14.88 17.20 5.87
N ALA A 83 -16.00 17.61 5.27
CA ALA A 83 -16.84 16.74 4.46
C ALA A 83 -16.08 16.19 3.23
N LEU A 84 -15.29 17.05 2.56
CA LEU A 84 -14.43 16.64 1.45
C LEU A 84 -13.33 15.68 1.90
N CYS A 85 -12.66 15.93 3.03
CA CYS A 85 -11.68 15.00 3.61
C CYS A 85 -12.32 13.65 3.93
N GLY A 86 -13.55 13.64 4.45
CA GLY A 86 -14.28 12.42 4.80
C GLY A 86 -14.56 11.50 3.60
N LEU A 87 -14.58 12.02 2.37
CA LEU A 87 -14.75 11.21 1.15
C LEU A 87 -13.55 10.27 0.90
N PHE A 88 -12.41 10.54 1.52
CA PHE A 88 -11.18 9.77 1.38
C PHE A 88 -10.93 8.84 2.58
N ASP A 89 -11.92 8.66 3.47
CA ASP A 89 -11.82 7.70 4.57
C ASP A 89 -11.69 6.28 4.04
N ARG A 90 -10.55 5.64 4.35
CA ARG A 90 -10.22 4.26 3.95
C ARG A 90 -10.36 3.26 5.10
N THR A 91 -10.95 3.67 6.21
CA THR A 91 -11.10 2.80 7.40
C THR A 91 -11.77 1.47 7.08
N LYS A 92 -12.80 1.49 6.22
CA LYS A 92 -13.50 0.26 5.80
C LYS A 92 -12.63 -0.65 4.94
N ASP A 93 -11.90 -0.07 3.99
CA ASP A 93 -11.00 -0.81 3.09
C ASP A 93 -9.87 -1.48 3.90
N TYR A 94 -9.29 -0.77 4.87
CA TYR A 94 -8.31 -1.35 5.79
C TYR A 94 -8.91 -2.43 6.70
N ALA A 95 -10.14 -2.27 7.17
CA ALA A 95 -10.81 -3.29 7.96
C ALA A 95 -11.09 -4.58 7.15
N GLU A 96 -11.34 -4.47 5.85
CA GLU A 96 -11.47 -5.61 4.95
C GLU A 96 -10.13 -6.32 4.77
N LEU A 97 -9.07 -5.57 4.48
CA LEU A 97 -7.73 -6.11 4.35
C LEU A 97 -7.23 -6.77 5.66
N ALA A 98 -7.53 -6.18 6.82
CA ALA A 98 -7.23 -6.78 8.13
C ALA A 98 -7.88 -8.16 8.31
N ARG A 99 -9.15 -8.30 7.85
CA ARG A 99 -9.85 -9.61 7.89
C ARG A 99 -9.21 -10.64 6.96
N GLU A 100 -8.77 -10.22 5.76
CA GLU A 100 -8.04 -11.09 4.83
C GLU A 100 -6.70 -11.55 5.42
N ILE A 101 -5.94 -10.64 6.02
CA ILE A 101 -4.67 -10.95 6.70
C ILE A 101 -4.91 -11.95 7.84
N ALA A 102 -5.91 -11.70 8.68
CA ALA A 102 -6.25 -12.60 9.79
C ALA A 102 -6.70 -14.00 9.31
N GLY A 103 -7.37 -14.07 8.15
CA GLY A 103 -7.78 -15.32 7.51
C GLY A 103 -6.63 -16.08 6.83
N ALA A 104 -5.56 -15.39 6.49
CA ALA A 104 -4.39 -15.92 5.78
C ALA A 104 -3.41 -16.71 6.67
N ARG A 105 -3.85 -17.21 7.83
CA ARG A 105 -3.01 -17.83 8.87
C ARG A 105 -1.93 -18.74 8.26
N PRO A 106 -0.64 -18.43 8.45
CA PRO A 106 0.47 -19.20 7.87
C PRO A 106 0.45 -20.68 8.26
N ALA A 107 -0.03 -21.01 9.44
CA ALA A 107 -0.09 -22.37 9.95
C ALA A 107 -0.94 -23.33 9.08
N ALA A 108 -1.94 -22.84 8.35
CA ALA A 108 -2.75 -23.67 7.46
C ALA A 108 -2.08 -23.94 6.10
N SER A 109 -1.08 -23.13 5.73
CA SER A 109 -0.39 -23.20 4.42
C SER A 109 1.01 -23.81 4.50
N ALA A 110 1.40 -24.39 5.63
CA ALA A 110 2.71 -25.01 5.82
C ALA A 110 2.99 -26.18 4.83
N GLN A 111 1.95 -26.74 4.22
CA GLN A 111 2.06 -27.83 3.25
C GLN A 111 2.39 -27.38 1.82
N ASP A 112 2.17 -26.10 1.48
CA ASP A 112 2.54 -25.50 0.18
C ASP A 112 3.29 -24.17 0.37
N PRO A 113 4.63 -24.22 0.47
CA PRO A 113 5.46 -23.02 0.61
C PRO A 113 5.29 -22.01 -0.53
N ALA A 114 5.00 -22.47 -1.74
CA ALA A 114 4.82 -21.60 -2.89
C ALA A 114 3.49 -20.85 -2.83
N ALA A 115 2.43 -21.50 -2.37
CA ALA A 115 1.13 -20.86 -2.13
C ALA A 115 1.23 -19.80 -1.04
N LEU A 116 1.91 -20.10 0.08
CA LEU A 116 2.12 -19.16 1.17
C LEU A 116 2.85 -17.89 0.69
N ARG A 117 3.96 -18.04 -0.05
CA ARG A 117 4.66 -16.90 -0.64
C ARG A 117 3.80 -16.08 -1.59
N ARG A 118 2.98 -16.73 -2.43
CA ARG A 118 2.04 -16.03 -3.33
C ARG A 118 1.02 -15.23 -2.56
N GLN A 119 0.46 -15.81 -1.49
CA GLN A 119 -0.53 -15.18 -0.63
C GLN A 119 0.03 -13.93 0.06
N MET A 120 1.21 -14.02 0.71
CA MET A 120 1.85 -12.88 1.37
C MET A 120 2.13 -11.75 0.37
N ARG A 121 2.66 -12.06 -0.81
CA ARG A 121 2.86 -11.05 -1.86
C ARG A 121 1.57 -10.44 -2.38
N ALA A 122 0.47 -11.17 -2.41
CA ALA A 122 -0.83 -10.63 -2.80
C ALA A 122 -1.35 -9.64 -1.76
N LEU A 123 -1.30 -9.99 -0.47
CA LEU A 123 -1.69 -9.11 0.63
C LEU A 123 -0.82 -7.85 0.70
N ARG A 124 0.50 -7.97 0.50
CA ARG A 124 1.40 -6.81 0.45
C ARG A 124 1.03 -5.88 -0.70
N ARG A 125 0.79 -6.39 -1.90
CA ARG A 125 0.35 -5.57 -3.05
C ARG A 125 -1.01 -4.89 -2.80
N GLN A 126 -1.95 -5.56 -2.15
CA GLN A 126 -3.23 -4.96 -1.78
C GLN A 126 -3.03 -3.80 -0.80
N TYR A 127 -2.20 -3.99 0.23
CA TYR A 127 -1.84 -2.94 1.17
C TYR A 127 -1.18 -1.74 0.46
N GLU A 128 -0.18 -1.99 -0.39
CA GLU A 128 0.54 -0.95 -1.12
C GLU A 128 -0.40 -0.16 -2.05
N ALA A 129 -1.29 -0.86 -2.76
CA ALA A 129 -2.29 -0.22 -3.62
C ALA A 129 -3.26 0.65 -2.83
N LEU A 130 -3.72 0.20 -1.67
CA LEU A 130 -4.60 0.96 -0.79
C LEU A 130 -3.86 2.15 -0.17
N ALA A 131 -2.63 1.94 0.30
CA ALA A 131 -1.79 2.98 0.89
C ALA A 131 -1.42 4.10 -0.11
N ALA A 132 -1.30 3.78 -1.40
CA ALA A 132 -1.02 4.74 -2.45
C ALA A 132 -2.15 5.77 -2.67
N ILE A 133 -3.39 5.38 -2.40
CA ILE A 133 -4.58 6.23 -2.55
C ILE A 133 -5.16 6.70 -1.20
N ASP A 134 -4.44 6.46 -0.12
CA ASP A 134 -4.79 6.94 1.22
C ASP A 134 -4.11 8.28 1.48
N PHE A 135 -4.82 9.36 1.18
CA PHE A 135 -4.30 10.72 1.31
C PHE A 135 -4.30 11.24 2.75
N TYR A 136 -5.07 10.62 3.63
CA TYR A 136 -5.24 11.02 5.03
C TYR A 136 -5.06 9.79 5.96
N PRO A 137 -3.84 9.25 6.02
CA PRO A 137 -3.59 8.02 6.77
C PRO A 137 -3.95 8.18 8.25
N GLY A 138 -4.71 7.22 8.75
CA GLY A 138 -5.14 7.12 10.14
C GLY A 138 -4.61 5.87 10.85
N GLU A 139 -5.16 5.60 12.02
CA GLU A 139 -4.78 4.46 12.86
C GLU A 139 -5.03 3.11 12.17
N ALA A 140 -6.11 3.00 11.40
CA ALA A 140 -6.45 1.77 10.68
C ALA A 140 -5.33 1.31 9.72
N ARG A 141 -4.64 2.25 9.04
CA ARG A 141 -3.47 1.96 8.20
C ARG A 141 -2.33 1.37 9.02
N ALA A 142 -1.98 2.00 10.14
CA ALA A 142 -0.89 1.55 11.00
C ALA A 142 -1.16 0.15 11.59
N GLN A 143 -2.40 -0.12 11.98
CA GLN A 143 -2.82 -1.43 12.48
C GLN A 143 -2.67 -2.53 11.42
N VAL A 144 -3.11 -2.26 10.18
CA VAL A 144 -2.99 -3.22 9.07
C VAL A 144 -1.53 -3.44 8.69
N GLU A 145 -0.70 -2.41 8.68
CA GLU A 145 0.74 -2.52 8.42
C GLU A 145 1.44 -3.41 9.44
N SER A 146 1.12 -3.24 10.73
CA SER A 146 1.63 -4.10 11.81
C SER A 146 1.18 -5.54 11.63
N ALA A 147 -0.11 -5.78 11.42
CA ALA A 147 -0.67 -7.11 11.23
C ALA A 147 -0.08 -7.84 10.01
N LEU A 148 0.14 -7.11 8.91
CA LEU A 148 0.77 -7.66 7.70
C LEU A 148 2.23 -8.03 7.95
N THR A 149 2.99 -7.17 8.64
CA THR A 149 4.38 -7.44 9.02
C THR A 149 4.50 -8.65 9.93
N GLU A 150 3.59 -8.80 10.89
CA GLU A 150 3.53 -9.98 11.76
C GLU A 150 3.20 -11.26 10.99
N ALA A 151 2.27 -11.18 10.03
CA ALA A 151 1.91 -12.31 9.18
C ALA A 151 3.06 -12.71 8.24
N GLU A 152 3.79 -11.76 7.67
CA GLU A 152 4.98 -12.01 6.84
C GLU A 152 6.09 -12.65 7.66
N THR A 153 6.37 -12.15 8.87
CA THR A 153 7.36 -12.73 9.79
C THR A 153 7.00 -14.17 10.14
N ALA A 154 5.74 -14.43 10.45
CA ALA A 154 5.27 -15.80 10.75
C ALA A 154 5.36 -16.72 9.52
N ALA A 155 5.11 -16.19 8.32
CA ALA A 155 5.27 -16.94 7.08
C ALA A 155 6.74 -17.28 6.79
N GLU A 156 7.67 -16.35 7.01
CA GLU A 156 9.12 -16.59 6.89
C GLU A 156 9.59 -17.67 7.87
N GLU A 157 9.02 -17.71 9.07
CA GLU A 157 9.30 -18.74 10.07
C GLU A 157 8.99 -20.15 9.58
N ILE A 158 7.91 -20.29 8.87
CA ILE A 158 7.48 -21.56 8.31
C ILE A 158 8.32 -21.92 7.09
N LEU A 159 8.65 -20.93 6.26
CA LEU A 159 9.36 -21.13 5.01
C LEU A 159 10.86 -21.41 5.19
N GLU A 160 11.45 -20.88 6.25
CA GLU A 160 12.88 -20.95 6.52
C GLU A 160 13.17 -21.26 8.01
N PRO A 161 12.78 -22.46 8.51
CA PRO A 161 12.87 -22.78 9.94
C PRO A 161 14.30 -22.86 10.48
N GLY A 162 15.30 -22.91 9.60
CA GLY A 162 16.73 -22.95 9.97
C GLY A 162 17.46 -21.60 9.96
N GLU A 163 16.76 -20.50 9.65
CA GLU A 163 17.40 -19.19 9.57
C GLU A 163 17.51 -18.53 10.95
N PRO A 164 18.72 -18.08 11.34
CA PRO A 164 18.90 -17.38 12.60
C PRO A 164 18.23 -16.01 12.55
N ARG A 165 17.52 -15.67 13.62
CA ARG A 165 16.80 -14.41 13.74
C ARG A 165 17.40 -13.51 14.80
N ALA A 166 17.12 -12.21 14.68
CA ALA A 166 17.50 -11.25 15.70
C ALA A 166 16.78 -11.59 17.01
N ALA A 167 17.55 -12.00 18.03
CA ALA A 167 17.03 -12.19 19.37
C ALA A 167 16.71 -10.83 19.99
N LYS A 168 15.48 -10.68 20.50
CA LYS A 168 15.13 -9.52 21.33
C LYS A 168 15.81 -9.68 22.69
N GLY A 169 16.83 -8.88 22.97
CA GLY A 169 17.53 -8.91 24.27
C GLY A 169 18.92 -8.31 24.19
N PRO A 170 19.61 -8.15 25.34
CA PRO A 170 20.98 -7.70 25.34
C PRO A 170 21.87 -8.75 24.66
N ILE A 171 22.79 -8.29 23.82
CA ILE A 171 23.77 -9.17 23.17
C ILE A 171 24.65 -9.78 24.27
N PRO A 172 24.65 -11.12 24.46
CA PRO A 172 25.48 -11.76 25.45
C PRO A 172 26.96 -11.56 25.12
N ARG A 173 27.72 -11.07 26.08
CA ARG A 173 29.17 -10.99 25.94
C ARG A 173 29.73 -12.40 26.14
N LEU A 174 30.31 -12.93 25.07
CA LEU A 174 30.93 -14.26 25.11
C LEU A 174 32.43 -14.13 25.38
N ASP A 175 32.99 -15.09 26.14
CA ASP A 175 34.43 -15.13 26.40
C ASP A 175 35.19 -15.55 25.12
N ARG A 176 36.00 -14.65 24.58
CA ARG A 176 36.81 -14.86 23.38
C ARG A 176 37.69 -16.12 23.46
N ALA A 177 38.16 -16.51 24.67
CA ALA A 177 39.00 -17.68 24.86
C ALA A 177 38.30 -18.99 24.47
N GLN A 178 37.01 -19.07 24.65
CA GLN A 178 36.18 -20.24 24.30
C GLN A 178 36.06 -20.48 22.80
N TYR A 179 36.33 -19.47 21.99
CA TYR A 179 36.13 -19.50 20.54
C TYR A 179 37.43 -19.56 19.73
N ARG A 180 38.60 -19.54 20.39
CA ARG A 180 39.91 -19.65 19.73
C ARG A 180 40.27 -21.11 19.45
N LYS A 181 40.94 -21.35 18.33
CA LYS A 181 41.47 -22.66 17.90
C LYS A 181 40.37 -23.75 17.76
N ARG A 182 39.18 -23.39 17.32
CA ARG A 182 38.09 -24.32 17.03
C ARG A 182 37.87 -24.39 15.54
N VAL A 183 37.38 -25.55 15.08
CA VAL A 183 36.86 -25.71 13.72
C VAL A 183 35.44 -25.17 13.70
N TRP A 184 35.21 -24.17 12.87
CA TRP A 184 33.89 -23.56 12.70
C TRP A 184 33.20 -24.19 11.51
N ALA A 185 31.97 -24.62 11.70
CA ALA A 185 31.11 -25.11 10.64
C ALA A 185 29.95 -24.13 10.43
N THR A 186 29.63 -23.86 9.18
CA THR A 186 28.44 -23.09 8.81
C THR A 186 27.52 -23.96 7.97
N ARG A 187 26.28 -23.51 7.74
CA ARG A 187 25.33 -24.22 6.89
C ARG A 187 25.84 -24.35 5.43
N LYS A 188 25.31 -25.31 4.70
CA LYS A 188 25.74 -25.67 3.34
C LYS A 188 25.63 -24.53 2.33
N ALA A 189 24.72 -23.55 2.55
CA ALA A 189 24.55 -22.35 1.73
C ALA A 189 24.63 -21.09 2.62
N PRO A 190 25.84 -20.55 2.89
CA PRO A 190 26.00 -19.34 3.69
C PRO A 190 25.58 -18.09 2.89
N TRP A 191 24.85 -17.19 3.54
CA TRP A 191 24.55 -15.86 3.01
C TRP A 191 25.73 -14.90 3.27
N VAL A 192 25.71 -13.73 2.61
CA VAL A 192 26.80 -12.74 2.63
C VAL A 192 27.23 -12.33 4.05
N ASP A 193 26.27 -12.23 4.98
CA ASP A 193 26.50 -11.95 6.41
C ASP A 193 27.42 -12.96 7.08
N ARG A 194 27.30 -14.24 6.73
CA ARG A 194 28.13 -15.31 7.30
C ARG A 194 29.49 -15.47 6.62
N LEU A 195 29.59 -15.09 5.35
CA LEU A 195 30.87 -15.01 4.68
C LEU A 195 31.74 -13.91 5.29
N ALA A 196 31.15 -12.77 5.67
CA ALA A 196 31.84 -11.70 6.36
C ALA A 196 32.33 -12.11 7.75
N CYS A 197 31.52 -12.88 8.52
CA CYS A 197 31.94 -13.40 9.83
C CYS A 197 33.03 -14.50 9.76
N ALA A 198 33.13 -15.22 8.67
CA ALA A 198 34.18 -16.23 8.47
C ALA A 198 35.55 -15.62 8.16
N TRP A 199 35.61 -14.34 7.79
CA TRP A 199 36.84 -13.59 7.45
C TRP A 199 37.48 -12.89 8.66
N LEU A 200 36.76 -12.77 9.78
CA LEU A 200 37.24 -12.17 11.05
C LEU A 200 37.78 -13.21 12.02
#